data_c808be725b58ad5b9add412148c42f9a
#
_entry.id   c808be725b58ad5b9add412148c42f9a
#
_cell.length_a   1.000
_cell.length_b   1.000
_cell.length_c   1.000
_cell.angle_alpha   90.00
_cell.angle_beta   90.00
_cell.angle_gamma   90.00
#
_symmetry.space_group_name_H-M   'P 1'
#
loop_
_entity.id
_entity.type
_entity.pdbx_description
1 polymer ?
#
loop_
_entity_poly.entity_id
_entity_poly.type
_entity_poly.pdbx_seq_one_letter_code
_entity_poly.pdbx_strand_id
1 'polypeptide(L)'
;MANIYLIRHGQASFGANNYDNLSSLGHSQARHLGEYFNLRLIQPSHVICGNMTRHQQTRDACLSTLSPPLLHESLQISTPWNEFDHENVIAVYRPDLATPDAMKYYLQQQASPTRAFIELFSQAIEQWQQQSNSANDNSNY
;
A
#
# COMPACT_ATOMS: atom_id res chain seq x y z
N MET A 1 -2.80 -28.61 -2.53
CA MET A 1 -1.99 -27.43 -2.95
C MET A 1 -2.33 -26.26 -2.06
N ALA A 2 -1.33 -25.49 -1.61
CA ALA A 2 -1.57 -24.24 -0.90
C ALA A 2 -1.74 -23.12 -1.95
N ASN A 3 -2.72 -22.24 -1.76
CA ASN A 3 -2.95 -21.08 -2.59
C ASN A 3 -2.59 -19.82 -1.80
N ILE A 4 -1.97 -18.83 -2.45
CA ILE A 4 -1.68 -17.53 -1.89
C ILE A 4 -2.51 -16.50 -2.67
N TYR A 5 -3.25 -15.66 -1.95
CA TYR A 5 -4.02 -14.55 -2.49
C TYR A 5 -3.37 -13.25 -2.08
N LEU A 6 -2.86 -12.49 -3.06
CA LEU A 6 -2.32 -11.15 -2.84
C LEU A 6 -3.45 -10.15 -3.07
N ILE A 7 -3.79 -9.39 -2.03
CA ILE A 7 -4.91 -8.46 -2.04
C ILE A 7 -4.37 -7.05 -1.84
N ARG A 8 -4.68 -6.15 -2.78
CA ARG A 8 -4.46 -4.73 -2.60
C ARG A 8 -5.55 -4.15 -1.69
N HIS A 9 -5.20 -3.18 -0.84
CA HIS A 9 -6.18 -2.47 -0.02
C HIS A 9 -7.28 -1.80 -0.87
N GLY A 10 -8.46 -1.61 -0.29
CA GLY A 10 -9.55 -0.86 -0.90
C GLY A 10 -9.17 0.61 -1.15
N GLN A 11 -10.00 1.34 -1.87
CA GLN A 11 -9.74 2.74 -2.16
C GLN A 11 -9.51 3.55 -0.88
N ALA A 12 -8.36 4.22 -0.78
CA ALA A 12 -8.07 5.15 0.30
C ALA A 12 -8.87 6.46 0.14
N SER A 13 -9.06 7.19 1.25
CA SER A 13 -9.75 8.49 1.26
C SER A 13 -8.84 9.59 0.73
N PHE A 14 -8.80 9.72 -0.59
CA PHE A 14 -7.98 10.71 -1.28
C PHE A 14 -8.45 12.14 -0.94
N GLY A 15 -7.54 13.00 -0.52
CA GLY A 15 -7.84 14.41 -0.22
C GLY A 15 -8.46 14.68 1.15
N ALA A 16 -8.66 13.66 2.00
CA ALA A 16 -9.03 13.85 3.39
C ALA A 16 -7.79 14.12 4.27
N ASN A 17 -8.01 14.72 5.44
CA ASN A 17 -6.94 15.01 6.42
C ASN A 17 -6.17 13.77 6.89
N ASN A 18 -6.72 12.58 6.72
CA ASN A 18 -6.07 11.31 7.01
C ASN A 18 -6.18 10.37 5.80
N TYR A 19 -5.16 10.37 4.97
CA TYR A 19 -5.04 9.53 3.78
C TYR A 19 -4.93 8.03 4.10
N ASP A 20 -4.53 7.67 5.32
CA ASP A 20 -4.37 6.27 5.72
C ASP A 20 -5.70 5.55 6.04
N ASN A 21 -6.84 6.19 5.84
CA ASN A 21 -8.15 5.55 5.96
C ASN A 21 -8.70 5.10 4.60
N LEU A 22 -9.52 4.05 4.62
CA LEU A 22 -10.36 3.72 3.46
C LEU A 22 -11.47 4.76 3.28
N SER A 23 -11.82 5.00 2.02
CA SER A 23 -13.08 5.67 1.69
C SER A 23 -14.28 4.72 1.93
N SER A 24 -15.49 5.26 1.91
CA SER A 24 -16.71 4.42 1.96
C SER A 24 -16.76 3.39 0.82
N LEU A 25 -16.26 3.77 -0.37
CA LEU A 25 -16.12 2.85 -1.50
C LEU A 25 -15.07 1.77 -1.21
N GLY A 26 -13.93 2.12 -0.59
CA GLY A 26 -12.90 1.15 -0.20
C GLY A 26 -13.42 0.10 0.78
N HIS A 27 -14.20 0.50 1.77
CA HIS A 27 -14.88 -0.42 2.67
C HIS A 27 -15.88 -1.34 1.93
N SER A 28 -16.63 -0.80 0.97
CA SER A 28 -17.54 -1.58 0.14
C SER A 28 -16.80 -2.59 -0.72
N GLN A 29 -15.71 -2.18 -1.37
CA GLN A 29 -14.86 -3.08 -2.17
C GLN A 29 -14.34 -4.26 -1.33
N ALA A 30 -13.87 -3.99 -0.11
CA ALA A 30 -13.36 -5.02 0.77
C ALA A 30 -14.45 -6.01 1.23
N ARG A 31 -15.66 -5.53 1.54
CA ARG A 31 -16.81 -6.40 1.86
C ARG A 31 -17.19 -7.30 0.68
N HIS A 32 -17.27 -6.74 -0.53
CA HIS A 32 -17.56 -7.53 -1.74
C HIS A 32 -16.51 -8.61 -2.00
N LEU A 33 -15.25 -8.36 -1.64
CA LEU A 33 -14.20 -9.38 -1.74
C LEU A 33 -14.48 -10.56 -0.80
N GLY A 34 -14.91 -10.32 0.43
CA GLY A 34 -15.30 -11.39 1.36
C GLY A 34 -16.51 -12.18 0.87
N GLU A 35 -17.51 -11.50 0.31
CA GLU A 35 -18.65 -12.14 -0.34
C GLU A 35 -18.22 -13.00 -1.54
N TYR A 36 -17.31 -12.49 -2.37
CA TYR A 36 -16.71 -13.24 -3.48
C TYR A 36 -15.98 -14.50 -3.00
N PHE A 37 -15.25 -14.43 -1.89
CA PHE A 37 -14.60 -15.59 -1.31
C PHE A 37 -15.61 -16.67 -0.90
N ASN A 38 -16.73 -16.28 -0.29
CA ASN A 38 -17.81 -17.21 0.02
C ASN A 38 -18.39 -17.89 -1.23
N LEU A 39 -18.69 -17.11 -2.28
CA LEU A 39 -19.21 -17.63 -3.55
C LEU A 39 -18.24 -18.61 -4.23
N ARG A 40 -16.94 -18.39 -4.07
CA ARG A 40 -15.89 -19.24 -4.64
C ARG A 40 -15.44 -20.36 -3.71
N LEU A 41 -16.06 -20.50 -2.54
CA LEU A 41 -15.67 -21.46 -1.49
C LEU A 41 -14.19 -21.32 -1.09
N ILE A 42 -13.68 -20.08 -1.15
CA ILE A 42 -12.33 -19.75 -0.71
C ILE A 42 -12.37 -19.47 0.79
N GLN A 43 -11.72 -20.33 1.56
CA GLN A 43 -11.61 -20.17 3.01
C GLN A 43 -10.14 -20.00 3.37
N PRO A 44 -9.68 -18.77 3.66
CA PRO A 44 -8.30 -18.57 4.07
C PRO A 44 -8.04 -19.21 5.43
N SER A 45 -6.92 -19.88 5.59
CA SER A 45 -6.48 -20.43 6.89
C SER A 45 -5.66 -19.41 7.69
N HIS A 46 -4.99 -18.49 7.00
CA HIS A 46 -4.19 -17.42 7.60
C HIS A 46 -4.37 -16.13 6.80
N VAL A 47 -4.38 -15.01 7.50
CA VAL A 47 -4.44 -13.67 6.90
C VAL A 47 -3.34 -12.81 7.51
N ILE A 48 -2.49 -12.26 6.65
CA ILE A 48 -1.39 -11.37 7.02
C ILE A 48 -1.65 -10.02 6.37
N CYS A 49 -1.51 -8.93 7.10
CA CYS A 49 -1.56 -7.58 6.55
C CYS A 49 -0.49 -6.67 7.17
N GLY A 50 -0.20 -5.55 6.51
CA GLY A 50 0.61 -4.48 7.10
C GLY A 50 -0.09 -3.80 8.28
N ASN A 51 0.64 -2.95 9.01
CA ASN A 51 0.10 -2.22 10.16
C ASN A 51 -0.55 -0.87 9.79
N MET A 52 -0.56 -0.48 8.51
CA MET A 52 -1.24 0.74 8.05
C MET A 52 -2.76 0.61 8.24
N THR A 53 -3.40 1.72 8.60
CA THR A 53 -4.85 1.73 8.90
C THR A 53 -5.68 1.17 7.75
N ARG A 54 -5.40 1.60 6.51
CA ARG A 54 -6.10 1.12 5.32
C ARG A 54 -5.92 -0.38 5.06
N HIS A 55 -4.78 -0.97 5.45
CA HIS A 55 -4.55 -2.42 5.35
C HIS A 55 -5.45 -3.17 6.33
N GLN A 56 -5.47 -2.73 7.58
CA GLN A 56 -6.29 -3.34 8.64
C GLN A 56 -7.78 -3.18 8.34
N GLN A 57 -8.22 -2.00 7.91
CA GLN A 57 -9.61 -1.75 7.52
C GLN A 57 -10.04 -2.62 6.33
N THR A 58 -9.17 -2.84 5.35
CA THR A 58 -9.46 -3.76 4.21
C THR A 58 -9.64 -5.18 4.71
N ARG A 59 -8.71 -5.67 5.55
CA ARG A 59 -8.83 -6.99 6.18
C ARG A 59 -10.14 -7.13 6.95
N ASP A 60 -10.43 -6.20 7.84
CA ASP A 60 -11.59 -6.28 8.74
C ASP A 60 -12.91 -6.21 7.96
N ALA A 61 -13.00 -5.34 6.97
CA ALA A 61 -14.17 -5.25 6.11
C ALA A 61 -14.37 -6.50 5.24
N CYS A 62 -13.31 -7.10 4.71
CA CYS A 62 -13.37 -8.36 3.98
C CYS A 62 -13.81 -9.52 4.89
N LEU A 63 -13.20 -9.64 6.06
CA LEU A 63 -13.50 -10.72 6.99
C LEU A 63 -14.88 -10.60 7.63
N SER A 64 -15.45 -9.38 7.73
CA SER A 64 -16.79 -9.16 8.26
C SER A 64 -17.90 -9.87 7.49
N THR A 65 -17.67 -10.19 6.23
CA THR A 65 -18.61 -10.91 5.36
C THR A 65 -18.25 -12.37 5.12
N LEU A 66 -17.07 -12.80 5.62
CA LEU A 66 -16.60 -14.18 5.42
C LEU A 66 -17.41 -15.17 6.29
N SER A 67 -17.80 -16.29 5.70
CA SER A 67 -18.56 -17.35 6.38
C SER A 67 -17.98 -18.74 6.03
N PRO A 68 -17.58 -19.55 7.04
CA PRO A 68 -17.53 -19.23 8.47
C PRO A 68 -16.49 -18.14 8.79
N PRO A 69 -16.63 -17.42 9.93
CA PRO A 69 -15.65 -16.44 10.36
C PRO A 69 -14.26 -17.06 10.58
N LEU A 70 -13.23 -16.29 10.26
CA LEU A 70 -11.87 -16.70 10.54
C LEU A 70 -11.53 -16.58 12.04
N LEU A 71 -10.76 -17.53 12.57
CA LEU A 71 -10.30 -17.48 13.96
C LEU A 71 -9.30 -16.36 14.16
N HIS A 72 -9.38 -15.65 15.28
CA HIS A 72 -8.51 -14.52 15.60
C HIS A 72 -7.02 -14.87 15.58
N GLU A 73 -6.65 -16.04 16.03
CA GLU A 73 -5.27 -16.57 16.04
C GLU A 73 -4.66 -16.76 14.64
N SER A 74 -5.51 -16.78 13.61
CA SER A 74 -5.09 -16.84 12.19
C SER A 74 -4.81 -15.47 11.59
N LEU A 75 -4.93 -14.37 12.35
CA LEU A 75 -4.69 -13.01 11.90
C LEU A 75 -3.31 -12.54 12.37
N GLN A 76 -2.52 -12.05 11.45
CA GLN A 76 -1.19 -11.52 11.74
C GLN A 76 -1.02 -10.12 11.16
N ILE A 77 -0.44 -9.21 11.94
CA ILE A 77 0.05 -7.91 11.47
C ILE A 77 1.57 -8.00 11.31
N SER A 78 2.08 -7.59 10.15
CA SER A 78 3.49 -7.67 9.84
C SER A 78 3.93 -6.46 9.02
N THR A 79 4.82 -5.63 9.57
CA THR A 79 5.28 -4.39 8.94
C THR A 79 5.96 -4.55 7.59
N PRO A 80 6.67 -5.66 7.26
CA PRO A 80 7.17 -5.91 5.92
C PRO A 80 6.10 -5.91 4.81
N TRP A 81 4.81 -6.05 5.17
CA TRP A 81 3.68 -5.97 4.24
C TRP A 81 3.10 -4.56 4.09
N ASN A 82 3.75 -3.55 4.69
CA ASN A 82 3.38 -2.16 4.43
C ASN A 82 3.76 -1.78 2.99
N GLU A 83 3.04 -0.80 2.45
CA GLU A 83 3.53 -0.10 1.27
C GLU A 83 4.84 0.59 1.60
N PHE A 84 5.75 0.65 0.63
CA PHE A 84 6.98 1.40 0.80
C PHE A 84 6.68 2.90 0.93
N ASP A 85 7.51 3.59 1.70
CA ASP A 85 7.38 5.03 1.94
C ASP A 85 7.85 5.81 0.71
N HIS A 86 6.94 6.02 -0.23
CA HIS A 86 7.20 6.73 -1.48
C HIS A 86 7.57 8.21 -1.26
N GLU A 87 7.04 8.83 -0.21
CA GLU A 87 7.37 10.22 0.14
C GLU A 87 8.83 10.33 0.57
N ASN A 88 9.30 9.39 1.40
CA ASN A 88 10.69 9.33 1.81
C ASN A 88 11.63 9.00 0.62
N VAL A 89 11.23 8.10 -0.27
CA VAL A 89 12.00 7.80 -1.49
C VAL A 89 12.20 9.05 -2.35
N ILE A 90 11.14 9.85 -2.53
CA ILE A 90 11.23 11.13 -3.24
C ILE A 90 12.08 12.13 -2.46
N ALA A 91 11.89 12.24 -1.14
CA ALA A 91 12.63 13.19 -0.30
C ALA A 91 14.14 12.91 -0.29
N VAL A 92 14.55 11.65 -0.33
CA VAL A 92 15.96 11.26 -0.45
C VAL A 92 16.51 11.61 -1.83
N TYR A 93 15.75 11.42 -2.90
CA TYR A 93 16.14 11.75 -4.26
C TYR A 93 16.18 13.25 -4.53
N ARG A 94 15.15 13.99 -4.07
CA ARG A 94 14.96 15.43 -4.23
C ARG A 94 14.58 16.08 -2.89
N PRO A 95 15.57 16.35 -2.02
CA PRO A 95 15.30 16.94 -0.69
C PRO A 95 14.57 18.29 -0.75
N ASP A 96 14.72 19.01 -1.85
CA ASP A 96 14.01 20.27 -2.11
C ASP A 96 12.50 20.07 -2.33
N LEU A 97 12.06 18.85 -2.63
CA LEU A 97 10.64 18.47 -2.84
C LEU A 97 10.08 17.61 -1.70
N ALA A 98 10.77 17.55 -0.56
CA ALA A 98 10.39 16.69 0.57
C ALA A 98 9.08 17.11 1.27
N THR A 99 8.57 18.32 1.03
CA THR A 99 7.31 18.77 1.61
C THR A 99 6.18 18.77 0.58
N PRO A 100 4.92 18.51 0.99
CA PRO A 100 3.77 18.56 0.10
C PRO A 100 3.61 19.91 -0.62
N ASP A 101 3.91 21.01 0.05
CA ASP A 101 3.81 22.37 -0.54
C ASP A 101 4.90 22.59 -1.61
N ALA A 102 6.13 22.17 -1.36
CA ALA A 102 7.22 22.25 -2.33
C ALA A 102 6.93 21.37 -3.56
N MET A 103 6.45 20.17 -3.37
CA MET A 103 6.03 19.27 -4.44
C MET A 103 4.89 19.89 -5.25
N LYS A 104 3.87 20.42 -4.59
CA LYS A 104 2.74 21.09 -5.25
C LYS A 104 3.22 22.27 -6.08
N TYR A 105 4.08 23.13 -5.51
CA TYR A 105 4.64 24.27 -6.21
C TYR A 105 5.44 23.84 -7.45
N TYR A 106 6.31 22.82 -7.31
CA TYR A 106 7.08 22.28 -8.42
C TYR A 106 6.18 21.79 -9.55
N LEU A 107 5.15 21.00 -9.23
CA LEU A 107 4.24 20.45 -10.22
C LEU A 107 3.41 21.52 -10.94
N GLN A 108 3.05 22.60 -10.26
CA GLN A 108 2.33 23.74 -10.89
C GLN A 108 3.16 24.48 -11.95
N GLN A 109 4.49 24.39 -11.87
CA GLN A 109 5.39 25.01 -12.87
C GLN A 109 5.59 24.13 -14.12
N GLN A 110 5.10 22.90 -14.11
CA GLN A 110 5.31 21.97 -15.21
C GLN A 110 4.19 22.05 -16.25
N ALA A 111 4.55 21.92 -17.52
CA ALA A 111 3.57 21.88 -18.63
C ALA A 111 2.58 20.70 -18.50
N SER A 112 3.02 19.59 -17.92
CA SER A 112 2.20 18.42 -17.59
C SER A 112 2.55 17.93 -16.18
N PRO A 113 1.84 18.35 -15.12
CA PRO A 113 2.11 17.97 -13.74
C PRO A 113 2.14 16.45 -13.52
N THR A 114 1.19 15.73 -14.11
CA THR A 114 1.10 14.27 -13.98
C THR A 114 2.32 13.59 -14.59
N ARG A 115 2.75 13.99 -15.77
CA ARG A 115 3.93 13.41 -16.43
C ARG A 115 5.20 13.73 -15.65
N ALA A 116 5.35 14.98 -15.20
CA ALA A 116 6.50 15.39 -14.39
C ALA A 116 6.60 14.59 -13.07
N PHE A 117 5.46 14.33 -12.41
CA PHE A 117 5.42 13.49 -11.22
C PHE A 117 5.85 12.04 -11.52
N ILE A 118 5.34 11.44 -12.60
CA ILE A 118 5.69 10.07 -13.00
C ILE A 118 7.19 9.97 -13.30
N GLU A 119 7.75 10.90 -14.05
CA GLU A 119 9.18 10.94 -14.39
C GLU A 119 10.05 11.09 -13.12
N LEU A 120 9.70 12.03 -12.24
CA LEU A 120 10.38 12.23 -10.96
C LEU A 120 10.36 10.96 -10.09
N PHE A 121 9.18 10.35 -9.97
CA PHE A 121 8.99 9.17 -9.16
C PHE A 121 9.75 7.95 -9.72
N SER A 122 9.76 7.77 -11.03
CA SER A 122 10.53 6.69 -11.68
C SER A 122 12.02 6.83 -11.41
N GLN A 123 12.57 8.05 -11.53
CA GLN A 123 13.97 8.32 -11.25
C GLN A 123 14.32 8.09 -9.75
N ALA A 124 13.44 8.49 -8.85
CA ALA A 124 13.61 8.27 -7.42
C ALA A 124 13.65 6.76 -7.07
N ILE A 125 12.77 5.97 -7.68
CA ILE A 125 12.73 4.50 -7.51
C ILE A 125 13.99 3.86 -8.08
N GLU A 126 14.45 4.24 -9.27
CA GLU A 126 15.69 3.71 -9.86
C GLU A 126 16.90 3.94 -8.94
N GLN A 127 17.06 5.15 -8.42
CA GLN A 127 18.14 5.45 -7.47
C GLN A 127 18.02 4.61 -6.19
N TRP A 128 16.83 4.50 -5.62
CA TRP A 128 16.59 3.71 -4.41
C TRP A 128 16.95 2.23 -4.61
N GLN A 129 16.59 1.64 -5.76
CA GLN A 129 16.93 0.26 -6.12
C GLN A 129 18.45 0.07 -6.26
N GLN A 130 19.15 1.01 -6.89
CA GLN A 130 20.61 0.94 -7.05
C GLN A 130 21.33 0.99 -5.70
N GLN A 131 20.89 1.85 -4.78
CA GLN A 131 21.46 1.95 -3.43
C GLN A 131 21.20 0.66 -2.62
N SER A 132 20.03 0.05 -2.74
CA SER A 132 19.69 -1.19 -2.05
C SER A 132 20.54 -2.36 -2.55
N ASN A 133 20.83 -2.43 -3.84
CA ASN A 133 21.69 -3.46 -4.43
C ASN A 133 23.16 -3.30 -3.96
N SER A 134 23.67 -2.08 -3.93
CA SER A 134 25.03 -1.79 -3.47
C SER A 134 25.24 -2.11 -1.98
N ALA A 135 24.21 -1.94 -1.14
CA ALA A 135 24.26 -2.30 0.27
C ALA A 135 24.31 -3.83 0.49
N ASN A 136 23.66 -4.61 -0.36
CA ASN A 136 23.65 -6.08 -0.28
C ASN A 136 24.97 -6.69 -0.78
N ASP A 137 25.67 -6.07 -1.76
CA ASP A 137 26.97 -6.55 -2.25
C ASP A 137 28.10 -6.35 -1.19
N ASN A 138 27.98 -5.33 -0.33
CA ASN A 138 28.97 -5.09 0.71
C ASN A 138 28.79 -5.93 2.00
N SER A 139 27.75 -6.74 2.10
CA SER A 139 27.50 -7.63 3.26
C SER A 139 28.03 -9.06 3.09
N ASN A 140 28.74 -9.37 1.99
CA ASN A 140 29.31 -10.67 1.69
C ASN A 140 30.85 -10.73 1.85
N TYR A 141 31.45 -9.88 2.72
CA TYR A 141 32.86 -10.02 3.10
C TYR A 141 33.01 -10.10 4.60
#